data_272ca19ab11ebb5d25932119ccbe9848
#
_entry.id   272ca19ab11ebb5d25932119ccbe9848
#
_cell.length_a   1.000
_cell.length_b   1.000
_cell.length_c   1.000
_cell.angle_alpha   90.00
_cell.angle_beta   90.00
_cell.angle_gamma   90.00
#
_symmetry.space_group_name_H-M   'P 1'
#
loop_
_entity.id
_entity.type
_entity.pdbx_description
1 polymer ?
#
loop_
_entity_poly.entity_id
_entity_poly.type
_entity_poly.pdbx_seq_one_letter_code
_entity_poly.pdbx_strand_id
1 'polypeptide(L)'
;MQLANEKVVLKQAPGGVPTPDDFAIVSEAVGQPGDGEILIEVEHLGIDAFITTTLNHDGHHGRSEVNTPVMALGTGRVIESRSEAFSPGDRVFGGMGAQRYSVTPVEGYRKLEDTSVPARTYLGLLGITTGLTAYAGMILVGNVKEGDTVAVSAAA
;
A
#
# COMPACT_ATOMS: atom_id res chain seq x y z
N MET A 1 13.70 4.90 23.94
CA MET A 1 12.36 4.28 23.99
C MET A 1 12.23 3.45 22.73
N GLN A 2 11.98 2.15 22.83
CA GLN A 2 11.86 1.28 21.66
C GLN A 2 10.48 1.55 21.01
N LEU A 3 10.46 1.77 19.70
CA LEU A 3 9.22 1.97 18.95
C LEU A 3 8.41 0.66 18.93
N ALA A 4 7.10 0.77 19.08
CA ALA A 4 6.16 -0.35 18.99
C ALA A 4 5.47 -0.31 17.62
N ASN A 5 5.51 -1.43 16.91
CA ASN A 5 4.84 -1.60 15.64
C ASN A 5 3.48 -2.28 15.86
N GLU A 6 2.41 -1.51 15.70
CA GLU A 6 1.06 -2.08 15.63
C GLU A 6 0.77 -2.53 14.20
N LYS A 7 0.31 -3.78 14.07
CA LYS A 7 0.01 -4.44 12.79
C LYS A 7 -1.40 -5.01 12.80
N VAL A 8 -2.10 -4.92 11.68
CA VAL A 8 -3.30 -5.72 11.43
C VAL A 8 -2.87 -6.97 10.68
N VAL A 9 -2.98 -8.12 11.32
CA VAL A 9 -2.59 -9.41 10.75
C VAL A 9 -3.82 -10.24 10.41
N LEU A 10 -3.69 -11.08 9.38
CA LEU A 10 -4.70 -12.07 9.04
C LEU A 10 -4.63 -13.24 10.03
N LYS A 11 -5.72 -13.54 10.75
CA LYS A 11 -5.83 -14.71 11.64
C LYS A 11 -6.20 -15.98 10.89
N GLN A 12 -7.08 -15.83 9.92
CA GLN A 12 -7.60 -16.92 9.10
C GLN A 12 -8.09 -16.38 7.76
N ALA A 13 -8.07 -17.22 6.73
CA ALA A 13 -8.67 -16.87 5.44
C ALA A 13 -10.19 -16.76 5.61
N PRO A 14 -10.82 -15.64 5.17
CA PRO A 14 -12.26 -15.48 5.23
C PRO A 14 -13.00 -16.57 4.45
N GLY A 15 -14.06 -17.14 5.01
CA GLY A 15 -14.92 -18.10 4.33
C GLY A 15 -15.91 -17.47 3.32
N GLY A 16 -15.86 -16.14 3.16
CA GLY A 16 -16.75 -15.34 2.32
C GLY A 16 -16.38 -13.86 2.43
N VAL A 17 -17.35 -13.00 2.72
CA VAL A 17 -17.08 -11.58 3.01
C VAL A 17 -16.24 -11.48 4.28
N PRO A 18 -15.09 -10.78 4.25
CA PRO A 18 -14.24 -10.63 5.43
C PRO A 18 -14.98 -9.97 6.61
N THR A 19 -14.73 -10.45 7.80
CA THR A 19 -15.27 -9.93 9.06
C THR A 19 -14.13 -9.51 10.00
N PRO A 20 -14.38 -8.68 11.02
CA PRO A 20 -13.36 -8.32 12.01
C PRO A 20 -12.71 -9.54 12.70
N ASP A 21 -13.42 -10.67 12.81
CA ASP A 21 -12.92 -11.89 13.45
C ASP A 21 -11.83 -12.60 12.66
N ASP A 22 -11.69 -12.28 11.35
CA ASP A 22 -10.64 -12.81 10.48
C ASP A 22 -9.29 -12.13 10.70
N PHE A 23 -9.26 -11.04 11.48
CA PHE A 23 -8.09 -10.22 11.71
C PHE A 23 -7.74 -10.11 13.20
N ALA A 24 -6.51 -9.70 13.47
CA ALA A 24 -6.07 -9.31 14.82
C ALA A 24 -5.16 -8.08 14.74
N ILE A 25 -5.21 -7.25 15.77
CA ILE A 25 -4.21 -6.20 15.99
C ILE A 25 -3.15 -6.80 16.93
N VAL A 26 -1.90 -6.80 16.44
CA VAL A 26 -0.75 -7.26 17.22
C VAL A 26 0.25 -6.12 17.38
N SER A 27 1.01 -6.13 18.47
CA SER A 27 2.05 -5.13 18.73
C SER A 27 3.36 -5.85 19.02
N GLU A 28 4.43 -5.40 18.36
CA GLU A 28 5.78 -5.93 18.57
C GLU A 28 6.81 -4.80 18.52
N ALA A 29 8.04 -5.08 18.92
CA ALA A 29 9.12 -4.12 18.77
C ALA A 29 9.45 -3.90 17.30
N VAL A 30 9.72 -2.64 16.91
CA VAL A 30 10.19 -2.32 15.56
C VAL A 30 11.59 -2.92 15.37
N GLY A 31 11.77 -3.66 14.26
CA GLY A 31 13.06 -4.21 13.85
C GLY A 31 14.01 -3.12 13.33
N GLN A 32 15.28 -3.45 13.23
CA GLN A 32 16.29 -2.60 12.59
C GLN A 32 16.46 -3.04 11.13
N PRO A 33 16.63 -2.12 10.17
CA PRO A 33 16.91 -2.48 8.79
C PRO A 33 18.28 -3.14 8.65
N GLY A 34 18.34 -4.22 7.86
CA GLY A 34 19.58 -4.85 7.41
C GLY A 34 20.15 -4.17 6.16
N ASP A 35 21.26 -4.70 5.62
CA ASP A 35 21.89 -4.16 4.42
C ASP A 35 20.92 -4.22 3.21
N GLY A 36 20.77 -3.11 2.50
CA GLY A 36 19.81 -2.95 1.41
C GLY A 36 18.36 -2.68 1.84
N GLU A 37 18.09 -2.57 3.16
CA GLU A 37 16.76 -2.31 3.68
C GLU A 37 16.57 -0.88 4.18
N ILE A 38 15.30 -0.51 4.31
CA ILE A 38 14.86 0.75 4.89
C ILE A 38 13.80 0.49 5.96
N LEU A 39 13.77 1.37 6.96
CA LEU A 39 12.69 1.47 7.94
C LEU A 39 11.80 2.65 7.57
N ILE A 40 10.53 2.37 7.36
CA ILE A 40 9.52 3.35 6.96
C ILE A 40 8.52 3.53 8.09
N GLU A 41 8.23 4.78 8.46
CA GLU A 41 7.04 5.15 9.19
C GLU A 41 5.89 5.31 8.20
N VAL A 42 4.85 4.48 8.33
CA VAL A 42 3.70 4.46 7.42
C VAL A 42 2.77 5.61 7.78
N GLU A 43 2.49 6.49 6.83
CA GLU A 43 1.63 7.66 7.01
C GLU A 43 0.20 7.42 6.51
N HIS A 44 0.05 6.69 5.39
CA HIS A 44 -1.25 6.40 4.79
C HIS A 44 -1.26 4.99 4.19
N LEU A 45 -2.41 4.35 4.27
CA LEU A 45 -2.69 3.08 3.60
C LEU A 45 -3.86 3.24 2.64
N GLY A 46 -3.75 2.65 1.45
CA GLY A 46 -4.85 2.49 0.52
C GLY A 46 -5.69 1.29 0.95
N ILE A 47 -6.98 1.53 1.14
CA ILE A 47 -7.95 0.48 1.41
C ILE A 47 -8.82 0.35 0.17
N ASP A 48 -8.59 -0.66 -0.61
CA ASP A 48 -9.32 -0.90 -1.84
C ASP A 48 -9.66 -2.39 -2.06
N ALA A 49 -10.45 -2.67 -3.09
CA ALA A 49 -10.99 -4.01 -3.34
C ALA A 49 -9.91 -5.06 -3.62
N PHE A 50 -8.69 -4.67 -4.05
CA PHE A 50 -7.64 -5.66 -4.33
C PHE A 50 -7.23 -6.42 -3.06
N ILE A 51 -7.32 -5.78 -1.87
CA ILE A 51 -6.96 -6.41 -0.59
C ILE A 51 -7.78 -7.70 -0.41
N THR A 52 -9.08 -7.67 -0.71
CA THR A 52 -9.93 -8.85 -0.56
C THR A 52 -9.47 -10.01 -1.44
N THR A 53 -8.89 -9.73 -2.60
CA THR A 53 -8.35 -10.75 -3.49
C THR A 53 -7.08 -11.40 -2.95
N THR A 54 -6.40 -10.78 -1.99
CA THR A 54 -5.20 -11.32 -1.34
C THR A 54 -5.52 -12.16 -0.10
N LEU A 55 -6.75 -12.10 0.43
CA LEU A 55 -7.13 -12.80 1.66
C LEU A 55 -7.47 -14.27 1.44
N ASN A 56 -7.81 -14.67 0.21
CA ASN A 56 -8.20 -16.03 -0.17
C ASN A 56 -7.12 -16.70 -1.03
N HIS A 57 -7.17 -18.05 -1.08
CA HIS A 57 -6.18 -18.89 -1.78
C HIS A 57 -6.08 -18.67 -3.29
N ASP A 58 -7.12 -18.14 -3.93
CA ASP A 58 -7.25 -18.02 -5.39
C ASP A 58 -7.03 -16.59 -5.89
N GLY A 59 -6.41 -15.71 -5.06
CA GLY A 59 -6.18 -14.30 -5.42
C GLY A 59 -5.13 -14.13 -6.53
N HIS A 60 -5.43 -13.28 -7.52
CA HIS A 60 -4.52 -12.95 -8.63
C HIS A 60 -3.31 -12.08 -8.23
N HIS A 61 -3.35 -11.45 -7.06
CA HIS A 61 -2.36 -10.46 -6.61
C HIS A 61 -1.41 -10.97 -5.53
N GLY A 62 -1.26 -12.29 -5.42
CA GLY A 62 -0.55 -12.90 -4.31
C GLY A 62 -1.48 -13.18 -3.13
N ARG A 63 -0.92 -13.66 -2.05
CA ARG A 63 -1.67 -14.10 -0.87
C ARG A 63 -1.13 -13.45 0.39
N SER A 64 -2.03 -12.94 1.22
CA SER A 64 -1.71 -12.59 2.60
C SER A 64 -1.59 -13.88 3.42
N GLU A 65 -0.45 -14.09 4.06
CA GLU A 65 -0.24 -15.25 4.91
C GLU A 65 -0.83 -15.00 6.31
N VAL A 66 -1.25 -16.07 6.96
CA VAL A 66 -1.74 -16.01 8.35
C VAL A 66 -0.61 -15.54 9.26
N ASN A 67 -0.94 -14.68 10.21
CA ASN A 67 -0.03 -14.01 11.14
C ASN A 67 0.97 -13.03 10.51
N THR A 68 0.78 -12.66 9.25
CA THR A 68 1.52 -11.55 8.62
C THR A 68 0.64 -10.31 8.46
N PRO A 69 1.24 -9.11 8.34
CA PRO A 69 0.46 -7.91 8.06
C PRO A 69 -0.36 -8.06 6.79
N VAL A 70 -1.62 -7.70 6.85
CA VAL A 70 -2.50 -7.70 5.67
C VAL A 70 -1.85 -6.84 4.59
N MET A 71 -1.79 -7.37 3.37
CA MET A 71 -1.17 -6.69 2.24
C MET A 71 -1.90 -5.38 1.94
N ALA A 72 -1.18 -4.27 1.89
CA ALA A 72 -1.72 -2.96 1.57
C ALA A 72 -0.64 -2.09 0.90
N LEU A 73 -1.04 -1.35 -0.13
CA LEU A 73 -0.22 -0.25 -0.65
C LEU A 73 -0.31 0.94 0.29
N GLY A 74 0.77 1.68 0.39
CA GLY A 74 0.82 2.81 1.30
C GLY A 74 1.81 3.88 0.87
N THR A 75 1.78 4.99 1.60
CA THR A 75 2.82 6.01 1.59
C THR A 75 3.37 6.19 2.99
N GLY A 76 4.62 6.57 3.06
CA GLY A 76 5.31 6.78 4.34
C GLY A 76 6.59 7.58 4.17
N ARG A 77 7.31 7.69 5.27
CA ARG A 77 8.58 8.38 5.37
C ARG A 77 9.68 7.43 5.82
N VAL A 78 10.78 7.40 5.11
CA VAL A 78 11.97 6.67 5.55
C VAL A 78 12.51 7.34 6.83
N ILE A 79 12.66 6.57 7.90
CA ILE A 79 13.21 7.03 9.17
C ILE A 79 14.61 6.48 9.43
N GLU A 80 14.95 5.33 8.84
CA GLU A 80 16.30 4.78 8.82
C GLU A 80 16.55 4.09 7.48
N SER A 81 17.78 4.15 6.96
CA SER A 81 18.17 3.52 5.70
C SER A 81 19.54 2.87 5.82
N ARG A 82 19.64 1.65 5.28
CA ARG A 82 20.88 0.95 4.99
C ARG A 82 21.02 0.65 3.49
N SER A 83 20.47 1.56 2.66
CA SER A 83 20.56 1.52 1.20
C SER A 83 21.01 2.86 0.67
N GLU A 84 21.78 2.86 -0.41
CA GLU A 84 22.18 4.09 -1.12
C GLU A 84 21.03 4.73 -1.90
N ALA A 85 19.95 3.97 -2.17
CA ALA A 85 18.81 4.44 -2.97
C ALA A 85 17.88 5.41 -2.20
N PHE A 86 17.87 5.32 -0.86
CA PHE A 86 16.98 6.10 -0.02
C PHE A 86 17.71 6.71 1.17
N SER A 87 17.23 7.87 1.62
CA SER A 87 17.75 8.57 2.78
C SER A 87 16.63 8.83 3.81
N PRO A 88 16.95 8.93 5.10
CA PRO A 88 15.99 9.39 6.11
C PRO A 88 15.34 10.71 5.69
N GLY A 89 14.02 10.78 5.82
CA GLY A 89 13.20 11.90 5.37
C GLY A 89 12.57 11.73 3.99
N ASP A 90 13.05 10.79 3.16
CA ASP A 90 12.45 10.52 1.86
C ASP A 90 11.00 10.03 2.00
N ARG A 91 10.13 10.59 1.18
CA ARG A 91 8.74 10.13 1.04
C ARG A 91 8.70 8.98 0.05
N VAL A 92 8.01 7.91 0.40
CA VAL A 92 7.97 6.69 -0.40
C VAL A 92 6.55 6.16 -0.58
N PHE A 93 6.35 5.46 -1.70
CA PHE A 93 5.16 4.67 -2.02
C PHE A 93 5.57 3.23 -2.26
N GLY A 94 4.80 2.27 -1.78
CA GLY A 94 5.05 0.84 -2.00
C GLY A 94 4.13 -0.06 -1.19
N GLY A 95 4.47 -1.34 -1.13
CA GLY A 95 3.75 -2.35 -0.33
C GLY A 95 4.09 -2.25 1.15
N MET A 96 3.38 -1.41 1.88
CA MET A 96 3.66 -1.15 3.30
C MET A 96 3.17 -2.26 4.23
N GLY A 97 2.12 -3.00 3.82
CA GLY A 97 1.34 -3.82 4.75
C GLY A 97 0.57 -2.97 5.76
N ALA A 98 -0.45 -3.54 6.37
CA ALA A 98 -1.27 -2.86 7.36
C ALA A 98 -0.53 -2.76 8.71
N GLN A 99 0.39 -1.81 8.84
CA GLN A 99 1.25 -1.64 10.02
C GLN A 99 1.73 -0.19 10.15
N ARG A 100 2.22 0.19 11.35
CA ARG A 100 2.76 1.53 11.60
C ARG A 100 4.18 1.71 11.07
N TYR A 101 5.00 0.67 11.14
CA TYR A 101 6.39 0.69 10.70
C TYR A 101 6.66 -0.51 9.81
N SER A 102 7.37 -0.31 8.70
CA SER A 102 7.76 -1.36 7.78
C SER A 102 9.28 -1.39 7.64
N VAL A 103 9.91 -2.52 7.98
CA VAL A 103 11.30 -2.83 7.61
C VAL A 103 11.24 -3.67 6.36
N THR A 104 11.91 -3.21 5.29
CA THR A 104 11.74 -3.81 3.98
C THR A 104 12.93 -3.56 3.07
N PRO A 105 13.26 -4.52 2.16
CA PRO A 105 14.13 -4.24 1.03
C PRO A 105 13.61 -3.09 0.18
N VAL A 106 14.49 -2.40 -0.52
CA VAL A 106 14.15 -1.20 -1.31
C VAL A 106 13.40 -1.51 -2.62
N GLU A 107 13.44 -2.75 -3.07
CA GLU A 107 12.81 -3.19 -4.32
C GLU A 107 11.29 -3.03 -4.26
N GLY A 108 10.72 -2.41 -5.30
CA GLY A 108 9.30 -2.15 -5.39
C GLY A 108 8.83 -0.88 -4.68
N TYR A 109 9.75 -0.16 -4.01
CA TYR A 109 9.46 1.15 -3.45
C TYR A 109 9.85 2.27 -4.40
N ARG A 110 8.99 3.29 -4.46
CA ARG A 110 9.17 4.48 -5.29
C ARG A 110 9.33 5.70 -4.40
N LYS A 111 10.38 6.48 -4.65
CA LYS A 111 10.55 7.79 -4.03
C LYS A 111 9.54 8.79 -4.61
N LEU A 112 8.87 9.54 -3.76
CA LEU A 112 7.95 10.59 -4.12
C LEU A 112 8.68 11.93 -4.11
N GLU A 113 9.22 12.31 -5.27
CA GLU A 113 10.08 13.51 -5.39
C GLU A 113 9.26 14.80 -5.36
N ASP A 114 8.05 14.80 -5.93
CA ASP A 114 7.18 15.96 -5.92
C ASP A 114 6.54 16.16 -4.55
N THR A 115 7.08 17.12 -3.79
CA THR A 115 6.60 17.48 -2.45
C THR A 115 5.44 18.46 -2.48
N SER A 116 5.08 19.03 -3.64
CA SER A 116 3.91 19.91 -3.81
C SER A 116 2.60 19.13 -3.74
N VAL A 117 2.65 17.83 -4.03
CA VAL A 117 1.51 16.93 -4.01
C VAL A 117 1.46 16.17 -2.67
N PRO A 118 0.32 16.16 -1.95
CA PRO A 118 0.16 15.35 -0.75
C PRO A 118 0.40 13.87 -1.04
N ALA A 119 1.12 13.17 -0.14
CA ALA A 119 1.48 11.76 -0.34
C ALA A 119 0.25 10.85 -0.58
N ARG A 120 -0.86 11.09 0.12
CA ARG A 120 -2.11 10.34 -0.06
C ARG A 120 -2.65 10.37 -1.50
N THR A 121 -2.31 11.38 -2.31
CA THR A 121 -2.75 11.48 -3.71
C THR A 121 -2.22 10.33 -4.55
N TYR A 122 -1.06 9.76 -4.17
CA TYR A 122 -0.48 8.57 -4.82
C TYR A 122 -1.22 7.26 -4.48
N LEU A 123 -2.15 7.28 -3.54
CA LEU A 123 -3.07 6.17 -3.26
C LEU A 123 -4.42 6.31 -4.00
N GLY A 124 -4.66 7.44 -4.63
CA GLY A 124 -5.89 7.75 -5.36
C GLY A 124 -5.59 8.19 -6.79
N LEU A 125 -5.74 9.50 -7.05
CA LEU A 125 -5.65 10.08 -8.40
C LEU A 125 -4.33 9.76 -9.14
N LEU A 126 -3.20 9.78 -8.44
CA LEU A 126 -1.88 9.44 -9.01
C LEU A 126 -1.46 7.99 -8.75
N GLY A 127 -2.36 7.18 -8.20
CA GLY A 127 -2.09 5.79 -7.84
C GLY A 127 -2.17 4.84 -9.03
N ILE A 128 -1.40 3.74 -8.96
CA ILE A 128 -1.39 2.70 -9.99
C ILE A 128 -2.72 1.92 -10.05
N THR A 129 -3.39 1.74 -8.94
CA THR A 129 -4.65 0.98 -8.89
C THR A 129 -5.83 1.81 -9.38
N THR A 130 -5.94 3.05 -8.94
CA THR A 130 -7.10 3.91 -9.23
C THR A 130 -6.83 4.88 -10.37
N GLY A 131 -5.83 5.75 -10.23
CA GLY A 131 -5.56 6.81 -11.20
C GLY A 131 -5.09 6.30 -12.54
N LEU A 132 -4.13 5.37 -12.56
CA LEU A 132 -3.62 4.78 -13.81
C LEU A 132 -4.71 3.95 -14.52
N THR A 133 -5.53 3.21 -13.77
CA THR A 133 -6.66 2.46 -14.34
C THR A 133 -7.69 3.40 -14.95
N ALA A 134 -8.04 4.50 -14.27
CA ALA A 134 -8.94 5.51 -14.80
C ALA A 134 -8.35 6.16 -16.07
N TYR A 135 -7.09 6.55 -16.05
CA TYR A 135 -6.40 7.11 -17.22
C TYR A 135 -6.40 6.14 -18.40
N ALA A 136 -6.02 4.88 -18.17
CA ALA A 136 -6.00 3.86 -19.21
C ALA A 136 -7.42 3.63 -19.78
N GLY A 137 -8.42 3.51 -18.93
CA GLY A 137 -9.80 3.32 -19.35
C GLY A 137 -10.35 4.49 -20.17
N MET A 138 -10.14 5.71 -19.71
CA MET A 138 -10.69 6.91 -20.35
C MET A 138 -9.92 7.30 -21.62
N ILE A 139 -8.60 7.33 -21.56
CA ILE A 139 -7.76 7.91 -22.61
C ILE A 139 -7.31 6.84 -23.59
N LEU A 140 -6.75 5.72 -23.12
CA LEU A 140 -6.14 4.73 -24.01
C LEU A 140 -7.18 3.80 -24.64
N VAL A 141 -8.22 3.39 -23.89
CA VAL A 141 -9.26 2.46 -24.35
C VAL A 141 -10.48 3.23 -24.83
N GLY A 142 -11.01 4.14 -24.03
CA GLY A 142 -12.20 4.94 -24.33
C GLY A 142 -11.97 6.01 -25.38
N ASN A 143 -10.70 6.42 -25.59
CA ASN A 143 -10.31 7.46 -26.55
C ASN A 143 -11.14 8.76 -26.39
N VAL A 144 -11.44 9.11 -25.13
CA VAL A 144 -12.25 10.27 -24.77
C VAL A 144 -11.56 11.55 -25.22
N LYS A 145 -12.32 12.44 -25.82
CA LYS A 145 -11.86 13.73 -26.37
C LYS A 145 -12.60 14.90 -25.73
N GLU A 146 -12.05 16.07 -25.93
CA GLU A 146 -12.73 17.31 -25.55
C GLU A 146 -14.11 17.41 -26.21
N GLY A 147 -15.13 17.72 -25.42
CA GLY A 147 -16.52 17.81 -25.86
C GLY A 147 -17.32 16.52 -25.74
N ASP A 148 -16.69 15.39 -25.45
CA ASP A 148 -17.42 14.13 -25.24
C ASP A 148 -18.22 14.16 -23.94
N THR A 149 -19.38 13.49 -23.97
CA THR A 149 -20.14 13.18 -22.75
C THR A 149 -19.78 11.78 -22.27
N VAL A 150 -19.28 11.68 -21.05
CA VAL A 150 -18.84 10.41 -20.45
C VAL A 150 -19.79 10.00 -19.33
N ALA A 151 -20.19 8.72 -19.34
CA ALA A 151 -20.94 8.09 -18.26
C ALA A 151 -20.09 6.99 -17.62
N VAL A 152 -19.92 7.04 -16.30
CA VAL A 152 -19.22 6.02 -15.52
C VAL A 152 -20.25 5.31 -14.64
N SER A 153 -20.43 3.99 -14.86
CA SER A 153 -21.32 3.16 -14.04
C SER A 153 -20.59 2.67 -12.80
N ALA A 154 -21.36 2.36 -11.74
CA ALA A 154 -20.85 1.79 -10.49
C ALA A 154 -19.69 2.60 -9.86
N ALA A 155 -19.73 3.93 -10.02
CA ALA A 155 -18.79 4.84 -9.39
C ALA A 155 -19.26 5.12 -7.94
N ALA A 156 -18.97 4.16 -7.03
CA ALA A 156 -19.33 4.24 -5.62
C ALA A 156 -18.13 4.59 -4.74
#